data_8d9a28d8c33d624e9ba72dfb43fa0afb
#
_entry.id   8d9a28d8c33d624e9ba72dfb43fa0afb
#
_cell.length_a   1.000
_cell.length_b   1.000
_cell.length_c   1.000
_cell.angle_alpha   90.00
_cell.angle_beta   90.00
_cell.angle_gamma   90.00
#
_symmetry.space_group_name_H-M   'P 1'
#
loop_
_entity.id
_entity.type
_entity.pdbx_description
1 polymer ?
#
loop_
_entity_poly.entity_id
_entity_poly.type
_entity_poly.pdbx_seq_one_letter_code
_entity_poly.pdbx_strand_id
1 'polypeptide(L)'
;VADVVDLDRFRRKLAADKGFRTWLKRFHDQFGPDTRLEDLTPETLLYLATPGEENLYVFFDLVMGAVGLGGALRFRLDDLESATKLRIMDAAFALMDRARFEVMRRLEWVEETPGENVPLIALVQQAWQEGSAFARQVPRLAPGHPDYQAYQKLGAIDRGTTIRRLIPKAVAQFQAQMNLSD
;
A
#
# COMPACT_ATOMS: atom_id res chain seq x y z
N VAL A 1 19.80 -18.08 -30.31
CA VAL A 1 18.50 -17.52 -29.92
C VAL A 1 18.81 -16.36 -28.99
N ALA A 2 18.59 -15.13 -29.47
CA ALA A 2 18.74 -13.95 -28.61
C ALA A 2 17.71 -14.05 -27.51
N ASP A 3 18.14 -14.06 -26.24
CA ASP A 3 17.26 -13.91 -25.11
C ASP A 3 16.53 -12.59 -25.27
N VAL A 4 15.22 -12.67 -25.49
CA VAL A 4 14.36 -11.49 -25.44
C VAL A 4 14.35 -11.03 -23.99
N VAL A 5 15.16 -10.02 -23.69
CA VAL A 5 15.16 -9.39 -22.37
C VAL A 5 13.77 -8.79 -22.17
N ASP A 6 13.01 -9.33 -21.25
CA ASP A 6 11.74 -8.74 -20.82
C ASP A 6 12.03 -7.39 -20.14
N LEU A 7 11.96 -6.32 -20.93
CA LEU A 7 12.25 -4.96 -20.49
C LEU A 7 11.35 -4.53 -19.32
N ASP A 8 10.13 -5.02 -19.25
CA ASP A 8 9.21 -4.67 -18.19
C ASP A 8 9.61 -5.35 -16.88
N ARG A 9 10.06 -6.60 -16.95
CA ARG A 9 10.62 -7.30 -15.80
C ARG A 9 11.92 -6.64 -15.32
N PHE A 10 12.78 -6.23 -16.24
CA PHE A 10 14.01 -5.52 -15.90
C PHE A 10 13.71 -4.16 -15.23
N ARG A 11 12.79 -3.39 -15.78
CA ARG A 11 12.36 -2.11 -15.21
C ARG A 11 11.77 -2.28 -13.81
N ARG A 12 10.90 -3.29 -13.61
CA ARG A 12 10.35 -3.61 -12.29
C ARG A 12 11.43 -4.01 -11.29
N LYS A 13 12.40 -4.81 -11.71
CA LYS A 13 13.55 -5.18 -10.87
C LYS A 13 14.33 -3.93 -10.42
N LEU A 14 14.66 -3.05 -11.36
CA LEU A 14 15.39 -1.82 -11.05
C LEU A 14 14.59 -0.90 -10.10
N ALA A 15 13.29 -0.79 -10.31
CA ALA A 15 12.40 -0.03 -9.45
C ALA A 15 12.31 -0.65 -8.04
N ALA A 16 12.26 -1.98 -7.93
CA ALA A 16 12.27 -2.71 -6.67
C ALA A 16 13.57 -2.51 -5.90
N ASP A 17 14.72 -2.66 -6.57
CA ASP A 17 16.05 -2.49 -5.97
C ASP A 17 16.25 -1.09 -5.37
N LYS A 18 15.64 -0.08 -5.99
CA LYS A 18 15.68 1.31 -5.50
C LYS A 18 14.61 1.61 -4.46
N GLY A 19 13.38 1.17 -4.71
CA GLY A 19 12.22 1.44 -3.88
C GLY A 19 12.30 0.76 -2.51
N PHE A 20 12.70 -0.50 -2.49
CA PHE A 20 12.78 -1.28 -1.24
C PHE A 20 14.07 -1.09 -0.45
N ARG A 21 14.97 -0.23 -0.88
CA ARG A 21 16.28 -0.07 -0.22
C ARG A 21 16.17 0.25 1.28
N THR A 22 15.25 1.13 1.65
CA THR A 22 14.99 1.48 3.05
C THR A 22 14.21 0.38 3.77
N TRP A 23 13.26 -0.25 3.09
CA TRP A 23 12.46 -1.34 3.63
C TRP A 23 13.31 -2.55 4.02
N LEU A 24 14.25 -2.95 3.16
CA LEU A 24 15.19 -4.05 3.45
C LEU A 24 15.99 -3.82 4.74
N LYS A 25 16.37 -2.55 5.01
CA LYS A 25 17.09 -2.19 6.22
C LYS A 25 16.20 -2.16 7.46
N ARG A 26 14.94 -1.76 7.31
CA ARG A 26 14.00 -1.55 8.41
C ARG A 26 13.34 -2.85 8.85
N PHE A 27 12.86 -3.62 7.90
CA PHE A 27 12.06 -4.81 8.20
C PHE A 27 12.87 -6.11 8.24
N HIS A 28 14.12 -6.07 7.81
CA HIS A 28 15.00 -7.25 7.73
C HIS A 28 14.40 -8.41 6.94
N ASP A 29 13.47 -8.10 6.04
CA ASP A 29 12.72 -9.04 5.22
C ASP A 29 13.21 -8.97 3.77
N GLN A 30 12.81 -9.94 2.95
CA GLN A 30 13.16 -9.96 1.53
C GLN A 30 12.04 -9.30 0.72
N PHE A 31 12.40 -8.26 -0.02
CA PHE A 31 11.52 -7.57 -0.95
C PHE A 31 12.11 -7.60 -2.35
N GLY A 32 11.29 -7.95 -3.32
CA GLY A 32 11.70 -8.04 -4.72
C GLY A 32 10.64 -7.52 -5.68
N PRO A 33 10.89 -7.64 -7.01
CA PRO A 33 10.00 -7.13 -8.04
C PRO A 33 8.60 -7.76 -8.03
N ASP A 34 8.48 -8.95 -7.47
CA ASP A 34 7.22 -9.71 -7.45
C ASP A 34 6.58 -9.75 -6.04
N THR A 35 7.17 -9.07 -5.05
CA THR A 35 6.61 -8.97 -3.69
C THR A 35 5.25 -8.28 -3.71
N ARG A 36 4.26 -8.88 -3.06
CA ARG A 36 2.88 -8.41 -2.95
C ARG A 36 2.54 -8.07 -1.50
N LEU A 37 1.46 -7.32 -1.27
CA LEU A 37 0.99 -7.04 0.09
C LEU A 37 0.60 -8.31 0.86
N GLU A 38 0.08 -9.30 0.15
CA GLU A 38 -0.29 -10.61 0.70
C GLU A 38 0.91 -11.40 1.22
N ASP A 39 2.10 -11.16 0.68
CA ASP A 39 3.34 -11.85 1.06
C ASP A 39 3.98 -11.26 2.32
N LEU A 40 3.53 -10.09 2.78
CA LEU A 40 4.11 -9.41 3.94
C LEU A 40 3.81 -10.15 5.25
N THR A 41 4.78 -10.16 6.16
CA THR A 41 4.54 -10.65 7.52
C THR A 41 3.48 -9.81 8.23
N PRO A 42 2.75 -10.38 9.20
CA PRO A 42 1.76 -9.62 9.98
C PRO A 42 2.35 -8.38 10.63
N GLU A 43 3.58 -8.46 11.14
CA GLU A 43 4.30 -7.35 11.80
C GLU A 43 4.60 -6.21 10.82
N THR A 44 5.15 -6.55 9.65
CA THR A 44 5.44 -5.57 8.59
C THR A 44 4.15 -4.91 8.10
N LEU A 45 3.11 -5.72 7.85
CA LEU A 45 1.82 -5.20 7.40
C LEU A 45 1.19 -4.28 8.45
N LEU A 46 1.18 -4.68 9.73
CA LEU A 46 0.65 -3.84 10.81
C LEU A 46 1.41 -2.52 10.90
N TYR A 47 2.75 -2.54 10.82
CA TYR A 47 3.54 -1.33 10.80
C TYR A 47 3.12 -0.40 9.65
N LEU A 48 2.98 -0.93 8.43
CA LEU A 48 2.60 -0.16 7.26
C LEU A 48 1.15 0.39 7.33
N ALA A 49 0.24 -0.35 7.97
CA ALA A 49 -1.16 0.05 8.10
C ALA A 49 -1.39 1.05 9.25
N THR A 50 -0.51 1.08 10.25
CA THR A 50 -0.63 1.96 11.41
C THR A 50 -0.40 3.43 11.02
N PRO A 51 -1.30 4.35 11.40
CA PRO A 51 -1.08 5.77 11.13
C PRO A 51 0.10 6.30 11.93
N GLY A 52 0.91 7.15 11.31
CA GLY A 52 2.07 7.77 11.93
C GLY A 52 2.97 8.42 10.90
N GLU A 53 3.72 9.43 11.30
CA GLU A 53 4.63 10.14 10.41
C GLU A 53 5.75 9.21 9.90
N GLU A 54 6.36 8.43 10.79
CA GLU A 54 7.40 7.48 10.40
C GLU A 54 6.89 6.40 9.44
N ASN A 55 5.68 5.91 9.66
CA ASN A 55 5.05 4.90 8.81
C ASN A 55 4.77 5.48 7.40
N LEU A 56 4.41 6.75 7.34
CA LEU A 56 4.20 7.44 6.06
C LEU A 56 5.52 7.67 5.31
N TYR A 57 6.61 8.02 6.01
CA TYR A 57 7.92 8.17 5.40
C TYR A 57 8.44 6.91 4.71
N VAL A 58 8.08 5.73 5.20
CA VAL A 58 8.43 4.46 4.56
C VAL A 58 7.80 4.34 3.16
N PHE A 59 6.58 4.83 3.00
CA PHE A 59 5.93 4.90 1.68
C PHE A 59 6.52 6.00 0.79
N PHE A 60 6.89 7.14 1.35
CA PHE A 60 7.60 8.18 0.58
C PHE A 60 8.91 7.62 -0.01
N ASP A 61 9.71 6.92 0.78
CA ASP A 61 10.94 6.28 0.32
C ASP A 61 10.68 5.27 -0.79
N LEU A 62 9.65 4.43 -0.64
CA LEU A 62 9.26 3.46 -1.65
C LEU A 62 8.88 4.13 -2.97
N VAL A 63 8.00 5.13 -2.92
CA VAL A 63 7.54 5.85 -4.11
C VAL A 63 8.70 6.56 -4.78
N MET A 64 9.46 7.37 -4.04
CA MET A 64 10.57 8.15 -4.58
C MET A 64 11.66 7.27 -5.19
N GLY A 65 12.00 6.17 -4.51
CA GLY A 65 12.97 5.20 -5.02
C GLY A 65 12.48 4.52 -6.30
N ALA A 66 11.25 4.02 -6.31
CA ALA A 66 10.67 3.29 -7.44
C ALA A 66 10.49 4.17 -8.69
N VAL A 67 10.15 5.45 -8.53
CA VAL A 67 10.00 6.39 -9.66
C VAL A 67 11.31 7.11 -10.04
N GLY A 68 12.43 6.78 -9.37
CA GLY A 68 13.75 7.30 -9.74
C GLY A 68 14.08 8.69 -9.20
N LEU A 69 13.35 9.18 -8.21
CA LEU A 69 13.61 10.48 -7.56
C LEU A 69 14.64 10.39 -6.40
N GLY A 70 15.14 9.19 -6.09
CA GLY A 70 15.98 8.93 -4.92
C GLY A 70 15.16 8.63 -3.67
N GLY A 71 15.81 8.31 -2.54
CA GLY A 71 15.12 8.09 -1.27
C GLY A 71 14.95 9.40 -0.48
N ALA A 72 14.02 9.42 0.49
CA ALA A 72 13.73 10.59 1.33
C ALA A 72 14.96 11.11 2.08
N LEU A 73 15.93 10.24 2.38
CA LEU A 73 17.21 10.63 2.99
C LEU A 73 18.15 11.43 2.05
N ARG A 74 17.95 11.31 0.74
CA ARG A 74 18.79 12.00 -0.28
C ARG A 74 18.14 13.23 -0.87
N PHE A 75 16.83 13.29 -0.85
CA PHE A 75 16.05 14.44 -1.29
C PHE A 75 15.27 14.98 -0.11
N ARG A 76 15.52 16.23 0.22
CA ARG A 76 14.60 16.97 1.06
C ARG A 76 13.33 17.15 0.23
N LEU A 77 12.19 16.67 0.74
CA LEU A 77 10.88 16.92 0.12
C LEU A 77 10.71 18.42 -0.20
N ASP A 78 11.31 19.27 0.62
CA ASP A 78 11.28 20.74 0.45
C ASP A 78 11.95 21.24 -0.83
N ASP A 79 12.93 20.50 -1.35
CA ASP A 79 13.65 20.87 -2.57
C ASP A 79 12.93 20.47 -3.86
N LEU A 80 11.84 19.70 -3.74
CA LEU A 80 11.04 19.28 -4.89
C LEU A 80 9.98 20.32 -5.26
N GLU A 81 9.64 20.35 -6.54
CA GLU A 81 8.52 21.14 -7.03
C GLU A 81 7.20 20.74 -6.35
N SER A 82 6.34 21.70 -6.04
CA SER A 82 5.10 21.48 -5.29
C SER A 82 4.18 20.43 -5.91
N ALA A 83 4.07 20.39 -7.24
CA ALA A 83 3.28 19.39 -7.95
C ALA A 83 3.83 17.96 -7.75
N THR A 84 5.16 17.81 -7.75
CA THR A 84 5.83 16.53 -7.50
C THR A 84 5.65 16.09 -6.05
N LYS A 85 5.75 17.01 -5.08
CA LYS A 85 5.47 16.72 -3.66
C LYS A 85 4.05 16.16 -3.47
N LEU A 86 3.06 16.86 -4.00
CA LEU A 86 1.66 16.43 -3.89
C LEU A 86 1.47 15.04 -4.51
N ARG A 87 2.08 14.78 -5.63
CA ARG A 87 1.99 13.49 -6.32
C ARG A 87 2.62 12.36 -5.51
N ILE A 88 3.77 12.61 -4.85
CA ILE A 88 4.40 11.65 -3.93
C ILE A 88 3.48 11.39 -2.74
N MET A 89 2.92 12.44 -2.14
CA MET A 89 2.02 12.32 -1.00
C MET A 89 0.76 11.53 -1.36
N ASP A 90 0.11 11.86 -2.46
CA ASP A 90 -1.08 11.16 -2.93
C ASP A 90 -0.82 9.67 -3.17
N ALA A 91 0.30 9.34 -3.81
CA ALA A 91 0.70 7.95 -4.04
C ALA A 91 0.99 7.22 -2.73
N ALA A 92 1.72 7.85 -1.80
CA ALA A 92 2.05 7.25 -0.50
C ALA A 92 0.79 6.98 0.35
N PHE A 93 -0.13 7.94 0.44
CA PHE A 93 -1.40 7.75 1.15
C PHE A 93 -2.25 6.64 0.52
N ALA A 94 -2.32 6.60 -0.81
CA ALA A 94 -3.07 5.57 -1.51
C ALA A 94 -2.47 4.16 -1.28
N LEU A 95 -1.15 4.03 -1.24
CA LEU A 95 -0.47 2.78 -0.92
C LEU A 95 -0.65 2.37 0.54
N MET A 96 -0.64 3.33 1.46
CA MET A 96 -0.97 3.07 2.86
C MET A 96 -2.40 2.53 3.00
N ASP A 97 -3.36 3.07 2.25
CA ASP A 97 -4.72 2.53 2.23
C ASP A 97 -4.76 1.09 1.68
N ARG A 98 -3.92 0.74 0.69
CA ARG A 98 -3.80 -0.66 0.21
C ARG A 98 -3.32 -1.60 1.33
N ALA A 99 -2.32 -1.20 2.12
CA ALA A 99 -1.88 -1.97 3.28
C ALA A 99 -3.00 -2.15 4.32
N ARG A 100 -3.79 -1.11 4.56
CA ARG A 100 -4.95 -1.15 5.46
C ARG A 100 -6.07 -2.05 4.93
N PHE A 101 -6.33 -2.03 3.64
CA PHE A 101 -7.31 -2.93 3.02
C PHE A 101 -6.84 -4.39 3.10
N GLU A 102 -5.54 -4.66 2.99
CA GLU A 102 -4.99 -5.99 3.20
C GLU A 102 -5.17 -6.46 4.66
N VAL A 103 -5.00 -5.57 5.65
CA VAL A 103 -5.36 -5.86 7.04
C VAL A 103 -6.83 -6.25 7.16
N MET A 104 -7.74 -5.47 6.55
CA MET A 104 -9.17 -5.77 6.56
C MET A 104 -9.50 -7.10 5.88
N ARG A 105 -8.79 -7.43 4.80
CA ARG A 105 -8.93 -8.71 4.10
C ARG A 105 -8.51 -9.89 4.98
N ARG A 106 -7.38 -9.78 5.67
CA ARG A 106 -6.92 -10.82 6.61
C ARG A 106 -7.85 -11.02 7.80
N LEU A 107 -8.62 -10.00 8.16
CA LEU A 107 -9.68 -10.09 9.16
C LEU A 107 -11.02 -10.61 8.59
N GLU A 108 -11.07 -10.91 7.30
CA GLU A 108 -12.29 -11.29 6.59
C GLU A 108 -13.41 -10.23 6.63
N TRP A 109 -13.02 -8.94 6.80
CA TRP A 109 -13.95 -7.82 6.82
C TRP A 109 -14.33 -7.34 5.42
N VAL A 110 -13.45 -7.54 4.47
CA VAL A 110 -13.66 -7.19 3.07
C VAL A 110 -13.41 -8.39 2.17
N GLU A 111 -14.06 -8.37 1.02
CA GLU A 111 -13.80 -9.32 -0.06
C GLU A 111 -12.50 -8.93 -0.79
N GLU A 112 -12.40 -9.18 -2.07
CA GLU A 112 -11.26 -8.82 -2.90
C GLU A 112 -10.81 -7.37 -2.69
N THR A 113 -9.50 -7.16 -2.51
CA THR A 113 -8.94 -5.82 -2.39
C THR A 113 -8.46 -5.30 -3.74
N PRO A 114 -8.63 -4.00 -4.02
CA PRO A 114 -8.05 -3.43 -5.23
C PRO A 114 -6.52 -3.62 -5.23
N GLY A 115 -5.99 -4.24 -6.29
CA GLY A 115 -4.57 -4.56 -6.40
C GLY A 115 -4.15 -5.88 -5.77
N GLU A 116 -5.11 -6.72 -5.36
CA GLU A 116 -4.83 -8.11 -4.97
C GLU A 116 -4.07 -8.84 -6.08
N ASN A 117 -3.09 -9.65 -5.71
CA ASN A 117 -2.20 -10.37 -6.62
C ASN A 117 -1.31 -9.46 -7.51
N VAL A 118 -1.27 -8.15 -7.29
CA VAL A 118 -0.41 -7.23 -8.02
C VAL A 118 0.88 -6.97 -7.22
N PRO A 119 2.07 -7.07 -7.84
CA PRO A 119 3.31 -6.71 -7.18
C PRO A 119 3.29 -5.28 -6.64
N LEU A 120 3.80 -5.09 -5.42
CA LEU A 120 3.78 -3.79 -4.74
C LEU A 120 4.46 -2.68 -5.58
N ILE A 121 5.53 -3.02 -6.30
CA ILE A 121 6.17 -2.06 -7.22
C ILE A 121 5.24 -1.66 -8.38
N ALA A 122 4.43 -2.58 -8.88
CA ALA A 122 3.44 -2.25 -9.90
C ALA A 122 2.32 -1.36 -9.32
N LEU A 123 1.91 -1.59 -8.07
CA LEU A 123 0.97 -0.69 -7.37
C LEU A 123 1.53 0.72 -7.21
N VAL A 124 2.83 0.86 -6.89
CA VAL A 124 3.51 2.17 -6.85
C VAL A 124 3.42 2.87 -8.20
N GLN A 125 3.72 2.16 -9.28
CA GLN A 125 3.64 2.71 -10.64
C GLN A 125 2.23 3.14 -11.00
N GLN A 126 1.22 2.33 -10.68
CA GLN A 126 -0.19 2.66 -10.87
C GLN A 126 -0.61 3.90 -10.06
N ALA A 127 -0.27 3.94 -8.77
CA ALA A 127 -0.55 5.09 -7.91
C ALA A 127 0.09 6.37 -8.46
N TRP A 128 1.31 6.28 -8.97
CA TRP A 128 2.03 7.39 -9.58
C TRP A 128 1.39 7.87 -10.87
N GLN A 129 0.87 6.96 -11.70
CA GLN A 129 0.27 7.28 -13.00
C GLN A 129 -1.18 7.73 -12.88
N GLU A 130 -1.98 7.04 -12.07
CA GLU A 130 -3.43 7.22 -12.00
C GLU A 130 -3.85 8.25 -10.93
N GLY A 131 -3.00 8.52 -9.92
CA GLY A 131 -3.27 9.50 -8.88
C GLY A 131 -4.60 9.28 -8.16
N SER A 132 -5.50 10.24 -8.23
CA SER A 132 -6.79 10.19 -7.52
C SER A 132 -7.71 9.04 -7.98
N ALA A 133 -7.57 8.56 -9.21
CA ALA A 133 -8.35 7.41 -9.70
C ALA A 133 -7.94 6.13 -8.96
N PHE A 134 -6.64 5.91 -8.75
CA PHE A 134 -6.12 4.83 -7.93
C PHE A 134 -6.58 4.95 -6.48
N ALA A 135 -6.50 6.13 -5.88
CA ALA A 135 -6.89 6.39 -4.49
C ALA A 135 -8.38 6.16 -4.22
N ARG A 136 -9.25 6.35 -5.23
CA ARG A 136 -10.71 6.13 -5.08
C ARG A 136 -11.14 4.67 -5.05
N GLN A 137 -10.29 3.76 -5.50
CA GLN A 137 -10.62 2.34 -5.50
C GLN A 137 -10.62 1.82 -4.06
N VAL A 138 -11.72 1.21 -3.65
CA VAL A 138 -11.90 0.63 -2.31
C VAL A 138 -12.46 -0.80 -2.44
N PRO A 139 -12.16 -1.69 -1.49
CA PRO A 139 -12.74 -3.03 -1.47
C PRO A 139 -14.24 -2.98 -1.12
N ARG A 140 -14.90 -4.11 -1.28
CA ARG A 140 -16.28 -4.32 -0.84
C ARG A 140 -16.30 -4.96 0.54
N LEU A 141 -17.23 -4.50 1.38
CA LEU A 141 -17.46 -5.12 2.68
C LEU A 141 -17.93 -6.57 2.50
N ALA A 142 -17.38 -7.49 3.29
CA ALA A 142 -17.74 -8.89 3.21
C ALA A 142 -19.14 -9.16 3.78
N PRO A 143 -19.90 -10.13 3.23
CA PRO A 143 -21.26 -10.46 3.70
C PRO A 143 -21.32 -10.85 5.18
N GLY A 144 -20.24 -11.39 5.74
CA GLY A 144 -20.15 -11.77 7.16
C GLY A 144 -19.93 -10.58 8.13
N HIS A 145 -19.63 -9.38 7.62
CA HIS A 145 -19.41 -8.21 8.48
C HIS A 145 -20.73 -7.72 9.09
N PRO A 146 -20.78 -7.33 10.40
CA PRO A 146 -21.99 -6.86 11.06
C PRO A 146 -22.70 -5.70 10.35
N ASP A 147 -21.94 -4.80 9.74
CA ASP A 147 -22.48 -3.62 9.05
C ASP A 147 -22.90 -3.90 7.60
N TYR A 148 -22.80 -5.14 7.10
CA TYR A 148 -23.02 -5.45 5.70
C TYR A 148 -24.40 -5.08 5.17
N GLN A 149 -25.45 -5.33 5.95
CA GLN A 149 -26.83 -5.01 5.57
C GLN A 149 -27.06 -3.51 5.37
N ALA A 150 -26.46 -2.69 6.24
CA ALA A 150 -26.51 -1.23 6.13
C ALA A 150 -25.67 -0.76 4.93
N TYR A 151 -24.46 -1.33 4.76
CA TYR A 151 -23.55 -1.02 3.67
C TYR A 151 -24.17 -1.29 2.29
N GLN A 152 -24.92 -2.36 2.12
CA GLN A 152 -25.56 -2.70 0.84
C GLN A 152 -26.51 -1.60 0.34
N LYS A 153 -27.14 -0.86 1.25
CA LYS A 153 -28.09 0.20 0.93
C LYS A 153 -27.44 1.52 0.53
N LEU A 154 -26.12 1.63 0.66
CA LEU A 154 -25.38 2.85 0.39
C LEU A 154 -25.03 3.00 -1.10
N GLY A 155 -24.93 4.26 -1.54
CA GLY A 155 -24.36 4.61 -2.85
C GLY A 155 -22.81 4.42 -2.86
N ALA A 156 -22.21 4.49 -4.03
CA ALA A 156 -20.78 4.21 -4.22
C ALA A 156 -19.87 5.10 -3.37
N ILE A 157 -20.17 6.40 -3.24
CA ILE A 157 -19.39 7.35 -2.44
C ILE A 157 -19.45 6.99 -0.95
N ASP A 158 -20.66 6.74 -0.45
CA ASP A 158 -20.88 6.41 0.97
C ASP A 158 -20.28 5.04 1.34
N ARG A 159 -20.27 4.10 0.40
CA ARG A 159 -19.57 2.81 0.57
C ARG A 159 -18.08 3.02 0.76
N GLY A 160 -17.44 3.84 -0.07
CA GLY A 160 -16.02 4.18 0.07
C GLY A 160 -15.70 4.85 1.42
N THR A 161 -16.54 5.78 1.85
CA THR A 161 -16.42 6.46 3.15
C THR A 161 -16.58 5.46 4.29
N THR A 162 -17.53 4.54 4.20
CA THR A 162 -17.77 3.50 5.22
C THR A 162 -16.55 2.59 5.36
N ILE A 163 -15.98 2.10 4.25
CA ILE A 163 -14.77 1.29 4.30
C ILE A 163 -13.63 2.02 5.02
N ARG A 164 -13.36 3.28 4.66
CA ARG A 164 -12.30 4.06 5.30
C ARG A 164 -12.54 4.31 6.78
N ARG A 165 -13.79 4.52 7.18
CA ARG A 165 -14.16 4.70 8.60
C ARG A 165 -13.93 3.44 9.44
N LEU A 166 -13.95 2.26 8.85
CA LEU A 166 -13.67 0.99 9.52
C LEU A 166 -12.18 0.73 9.73
N ILE A 167 -11.29 1.38 8.99
CA ILE A 167 -9.84 1.15 9.03
C ILE A 167 -9.25 1.21 10.45
N PRO A 168 -9.49 2.25 11.26
CA PRO A 168 -8.89 2.32 12.60
C PRO A 168 -9.28 1.14 13.49
N LYS A 169 -10.53 0.69 13.39
CA LYS A 169 -11.03 -0.46 14.14
C LYS A 169 -10.39 -1.77 13.64
N ALA A 170 -10.22 -1.91 12.34
CA ALA A 170 -9.58 -3.08 11.74
C ALA A 170 -8.10 -3.17 12.16
N VAL A 171 -7.35 -2.08 12.10
CA VAL A 171 -5.94 -2.04 12.52
C VAL A 171 -5.82 -2.40 14.01
N ALA A 172 -6.67 -1.83 14.87
CA ALA A 172 -6.68 -2.14 16.30
C ALA A 172 -7.00 -3.62 16.58
N GLN A 173 -7.98 -4.20 15.88
CA GLN A 173 -8.33 -5.61 16.03
C GLN A 173 -7.21 -6.53 15.53
N PHE A 174 -6.58 -6.20 14.42
CA PHE A 174 -5.44 -6.96 13.88
C PHE A 174 -4.27 -6.97 14.87
N GLN A 175 -3.94 -5.82 15.44
CA GLN A 175 -2.92 -5.69 16.47
C GLN A 175 -3.25 -6.54 17.73
N ALA A 176 -4.51 -6.52 18.17
CA ALA A 176 -4.94 -7.31 19.31
C ALA A 176 -4.81 -8.83 19.06
N GLN A 177 -5.12 -9.29 17.84
CA GLN A 177 -4.95 -10.70 17.46
C GLN A 177 -3.47 -11.13 17.46
N MET A 178 -2.57 -10.26 17.03
CA MET A 178 -1.12 -10.53 17.05
C MET A 178 -0.61 -10.69 18.49
N ASN A 179 -1.02 -9.79 19.39
CA ASN A 179 -0.60 -9.83 20.81
C ASN A 179 -1.14 -11.06 21.55
N LEU A 180 -2.14 -11.76 21.03
CA LEU A 180 -2.68 -12.99 21.61
C LEU A 180 -1.99 -14.25 21.07
N SER A 181 -1.18 -14.10 20.02
CA SER A 181 -0.50 -15.21 19.33
C SER A 181 0.95 -15.39 19.79
N ASP A 182 1.48 -14.44 20.57
CA ASP A 182 2.77 -14.47 21.27
C ASP A 182 2.62 -15.05 22.69
#